data_8a70e9e2c18ce4c637f9a45da005ef8b
#
_entry.id   8a70e9e2c18ce4c637f9a45da005ef8b
#
_cell.length_a   1.000
_cell.length_b   1.000
_cell.length_c   1.000
_cell.angle_alpha   90.00
_cell.angle_beta   90.00
_cell.angle_gamma   90.00
#
_symmetry.space_group_name_H-M   'P 1'
#
loop_
_entity.id
_entity.type
_entity.pdbx_description
1 polymer ?
#
loop_
_entity_poly.entity_id
_entity_poly.type
_entity_poly.pdbx_seq_one_letter_code
_entity_poly.pdbx_strand_id
1 'polypeptide(L)'
;MKIKQLRFVVALAASLLSFGSQAAERIISADAGVTAVLRALNLEKELVGIDVTSTQPTGAPLPVVGSHRQLATEGLLALKPTLLVGGEHMGPPATLSSLEAAGVKVLRVPQAQDGAGLLSGIRQLAEVVATQEQAKPVLEQVQQKLTTLQKQALPQNSRALFLLSAGSRGLRAAGVSTGGDALIRLMGASNVMTYNSYQPISAEAIMATNPDIIFLAADGSKNAMADFLRDYPTLSTLKAAQTQKIVEVRSETLVAGLSVLTVDEALRLQTFLQQQAVKN
;
A
#
# COMPACT_ATOMS: atom_id res chain seq x y z
N MET A 1 75.99 43.22 -17.64
CA MET A 1 75.40 42.34 -16.60
C MET A 1 73.91 42.28 -16.83
N LYS A 2 73.43 41.24 -17.45
CA LYS A 2 72.00 41.07 -17.92
C LYS A 2 71.19 40.29 -16.90
N ILE A 3 70.22 40.95 -16.28
CA ILE A 3 69.26 40.34 -15.37
C ILE A 3 68.12 39.77 -16.20
N LYS A 4 68.01 38.45 -16.22
CA LYS A 4 66.87 37.73 -16.87
C LYS A 4 65.65 37.76 -15.94
N GLN A 5 64.59 38.39 -16.39
CA GLN A 5 63.26 38.36 -15.76
C GLN A 5 62.63 37.00 -16.01
N LEU A 6 62.40 36.25 -14.95
CA LEU A 6 61.66 34.97 -14.96
C LEU A 6 60.17 35.27 -14.79
N ARG A 7 59.42 35.21 -15.90
CA ARG A 7 57.95 35.31 -15.86
C ARG A 7 57.36 33.99 -15.36
N PHE A 8 56.88 34.00 -14.12
CA PHE A 8 56.01 32.92 -13.61
C PHE A 8 54.61 33.06 -14.24
N VAL A 9 54.27 32.15 -15.17
CA VAL A 9 52.89 31.95 -15.63
C VAL A 9 52.19 31.05 -14.63
N VAL A 10 51.36 31.63 -13.76
CA VAL A 10 50.44 30.87 -12.89
C VAL A 10 49.26 30.46 -13.75
N ALA A 11 49.26 29.23 -14.23
CA ALA A 11 48.09 28.59 -14.84
C ALA A 11 47.11 28.26 -13.75
N LEU A 12 46.10 29.12 -13.54
CA LEU A 12 44.94 28.86 -12.69
C LEU A 12 44.06 27.84 -13.42
N ALA A 13 44.25 26.56 -13.11
CA ALA A 13 43.37 25.48 -13.53
C ALA A 13 42.04 25.65 -12.79
N ALA A 14 41.10 26.34 -13.41
CA ALA A 14 39.72 26.37 -12.98
C ALA A 14 39.12 24.96 -13.19
N SER A 15 39.19 24.11 -12.17
CA SER A 15 38.45 22.88 -12.09
C SER A 15 36.97 23.25 -12.01
N LEU A 16 36.30 23.28 -13.17
CA LEU A 16 34.85 23.31 -13.27
C LEU A 16 34.35 21.98 -12.67
N LEU A 17 34.08 21.99 -11.39
CA LEU A 17 33.21 21.00 -10.74
C LEU A 17 31.85 21.16 -11.43
N SER A 18 31.65 20.36 -12.49
CA SER A 18 30.34 20.13 -13.04
C SER A 18 29.52 19.42 -11.95
N PHE A 19 28.90 20.21 -11.09
CA PHE A 19 27.72 19.70 -10.37
C PHE A 19 26.70 19.38 -11.46
N GLY A 20 26.71 18.15 -11.92
CA GLY A 20 25.61 17.62 -12.70
C GLY A 20 24.37 17.90 -11.93
N SER A 21 23.58 18.87 -12.34
CA SER A 21 22.22 19.07 -11.85
C SER A 21 21.51 17.77 -12.18
N GLN A 22 21.45 16.85 -11.21
CA GLN A 22 20.61 15.69 -11.32
C GLN A 22 19.18 16.27 -11.40
N ALA A 23 18.62 16.26 -12.61
CA ALA A 23 17.26 16.73 -12.80
C ALA A 23 16.38 16.05 -11.75
N ALA A 24 15.62 16.84 -11.00
CA ALA A 24 14.76 16.33 -9.96
C ALA A 24 13.90 15.19 -10.54
N GLU A 25 13.87 14.06 -9.85
CA GLU A 25 13.15 12.90 -10.31
C GLU A 25 11.65 13.23 -10.40
N ARG A 26 11.00 12.81 -11.47
CA ARG A 26 9.58 13.07 -11.73
C ARG A 26 8.85 11.73 -11.69
N ILE A 27 8.28 11.43 -10.54
CA ILE A 27 7.72 10.09 -10.23
C ILE A 27 6.22 10.08 -10.46
N ILE A 28 5.74 9.13 -11.25
CA ILE A 28 4.33 8.72 -11.24
C ILE A 28 4.21 7.47 -10.38
N SER A 29 3.34 7.52 -9.38
CA SER A 29 3.03 6.36 -8.54
C SER A 29 1.68 5.76 -8.92
N ALA A 30 1.69 4.51 -9.34
CA ALA A 30 0.50 3.75 -9.77
C ALA A 30 0.14 2.64 -8.78
N ASP A 31 0.17 2.96 -7.47
CA ASP A 31 -0.22 2.05 -6.40
C ASP A 31 -0.27 2.80 -5.05
N ALA A 32 -1.34 2.62 -4.28
CA ALA A 32 -1.52 3.30 -2.98
C ALA A 32 -0.43 2.96 -1.95
N GLY A 33 0.00 1.68 -1.89
CA GLY A 33 1.05 1.23 -0.98
C GLY A 33 2.41 1.82 -1.35
N VAL A 34 2.73 1.84 -2.64
CA VAL A 34 3.95 2.49 -3.18
C VAL A 34 3.93 3.99 -2.89
N THR A 35 2.80 4.67 -3.15
CA THR A 35 2.63 6.09 -2.83
C THR A 35 2.90 6.38 -1.35
N ALA A 36 2.40 5.53 -0.46
CA ALA A 36 2.63 5.68 0.98
C ALA A 36 4.11 5.51 1.36
N VAL A 37 4.83 4.57 0.73
CA VAL A 37 6.28 4.40 0.95
C VAL A 37 7.07 5.58 0.41
N LEU A 38 6.75 6.09 -0.80
CA LEU A 38 7.42 7.29 -1.36
C LEU A 38 7.27 8.50 -0.43
N ARG A 39 6.09 8.69 0.16
CA ARG A 39 5.87 9.74 1.17
C ARG A 39 6.68 9.52 2.43
N ALA A 40 6.73 8.30 2.94
CA ALA A 40 7.54 7.95 4.09
C ALA A 40 9.05 8.19 3.85
N LEU A 41 9.50 8.08 2.59
CA LEU A 41 10.84 8.43 2.14
C LEU A 41 11.03 9.95 1.90
N ASN A 42 10.03 10.79 2.19
CA ASN A 42 10.01 12.23 1.94
C ASN A 42 10.13 12.63 0.45
N LEU A 43 9.64 11.77 -0.45
CA LEU A 43 9.65 11.98 -1.91
C LEU A 43 8.30 12.48 -2.46
N GLU A 44 7.46 13.10 -1.63
CA GLU A 44 6.15 13.62 -2.07
C GLU A 44 6.28 14.75 -3.10
N LYS A 45 7.35 15.53 -3.02
CA LYS A 45 7.60 16.65 -3.95
C LYS A 45 8.01 16.20 -5.35
N GLU A 46 8.54 14.99 -5.48
CA GLU A 46 8.94 14.34 -6.72
C GLU A 46 7.76 13.70 -7.44
N LEU A 47 6.62 13.52 -6.74
CA LEU A 47 5.40 12.98 -7.34
C LEU A 47 4.78 14.00 -8.31
N VAL A 48 4.59 13.57 -9.55
CA VAL A 48 3.93 14.35 -10.61
C VAL A 48 2.59 13.78 -11.03
N GLY A 49 2.23 12.60 -10.53
CA GLY A 49 0.94 11.95 -10.75
C GLY A 49 0.79 10.71 -9.86
N ILE A 50 -0.46 10.40 -9.52
CA ILE A 50 -0.84 9.23 -8.72
C ILE A 50 -2.03 8.51 -9.34
N ASP A 51 -2.22 7.23 -9.01
CA ASP A 51 -3.40 6.48 -9.46
C ASP A 51 -4.65 6.78 -8.60
N VAL A 52 -5.80 6.29 -9.03
CA VAL A 52 -7.10 6.49 -8.35
C VAL A 52 -7.17 5.89 -6.95
N THR A 53 -6.28 4.94 -6.61
CA THR A 53 -6.26 4.26 -5.30
C THR A 53 -5.42 5.02 -4.28
N SER A 54 -4.56 5.92 -4.74
CA SER A 54 -3.66 6.70 -3.89
C SER A 54 -4.37 7.89 -3.26
N THR A 55 -4.09 8.15 -1.98
CA THR A 55 -4.61 9.33 -1.29
C THR A 55 -3.96 10.59 -1.84
N GLN A 56 -4.72 11.65 -2.04
CA GLN A 56 -4.19 12.96 -2.43
C GLN A 56 -3.33 13.58 -1.30
N PRO A 57 -2.28 14.37 -1.64
CA PRO A 57 -1.54 15.13 -0.64
C PRO A 57 -2.44 16.20 0.02
N THR A 58 -2.05 16.65 1.21
CA THR A 58 -2.76 17.74 1.93
C THR A 58 -2.60 19.12 1.28
N GLY A 59 -1.66 19.24 0.34
CA GLY A 59 -1.39 20.48 -0.42
C GLY A 59 -2.13 20.54 -1.76
N ALA A 60 -1.44 20.99 -2.80
CA ALA A 60 -2.00 21.02 -4.15
C ALA A 60 -2.27 19.59 -4.65
N PRO A 61 -3.46 19.32 -5.22
CA PRO A 61 -3.79 17.98 -5.71
C PRO A 61 -2.89 17.60 -6.87
N LEU A 62 -2.47 16.33 -6.89
CA LEU A 62 -1.71 15.74 -7.98
C LEU A 62 -2.65 15.25 -9.09
N PRO A 63 -2.22 15.29 -10.36
CA PRO A 63 -2.91 14.64 -11.45
C PRO A 63 -3.19 13.17 -11.16
N VAL A 64 -4.44 12.71 -11.40
CA VAL A 64 -4.82 11.31 -11.28
C VAL A 64 -4.68 10.64 -12.64
N VAL A 65 -3.79 9.65 -12.72
CA VAL A 65 -3.44 8.97 -13.98
C VAL A 65 -4.36 7.77 -14.32
N GLY A 66 -5.48 7.63 -13.61
CA GLY A 66 -6.42 6.53 -13.78
C GLY A 66 -6.12 5.31 -12.91
N SER A 67 -6.68 4.16 -13.29
CA SER A 67 -6.42 2.89 -12.59
C SER A 67 -5.05 2.32 -12.96
N HIS A 68 -4.31 1.83 -11.99
CA HIS A 68 -3.02 1.16 -12.22
C HIS A 68 -3.07 0.02 -13.23
N ARG A 69 -4.24 -0.61 -13.43
CA ARG A 69 -4.43 -1.70 -14.42
C ARG A 69 -4.75 -1.22 -15.82
N GLN A 70 -5.11 0.07 -15.99
CA GLN A 70 -5.58 0.67 -17.25
C GLN A 70 -4.93 2.03 -17.46
N LEU A 71 -3.60 2.06 -17.40
CA LEU A 71 -2.80 3.27 -17.60
C LEU A 71 -2.81 3.67 -19.10
N ALA A 72 -2.90 4.96 -19.37
CA ALA A 72 -2.87 5.51 -20.72
C ALA A 72 -1.52 6.18 -21.02
N THR A 73 -0.82 5.73 -22.07
CA THR A 73 0.52 6.20 -22.42
C THR A 73 0.60 7.72 -22.56
N GLU A 74 -0.33 8.33 -23.30
CA GLU A 74 -0.33 9.76 -23.58
C GLU A 74 -0.50 10.59 -22.30
N GLY A 75 -1.45 10.20 -21.42
CA GLY A 75 -1.66 10.86 -20.14
C GLY A 75 -0.45 10.82 -19.23
N LEU A 76 0.27 9.70 -19.23
CA LEU A 76 1.50 9.54 -18.46
C LEU A 76 2.63 10.39 -19.04
N LEU A 77 2.88 10.33 -20.35
CA LEU A 77 3.96 11.10 -21.01
C LEU A 77 3.73 12.62 -20.93
N ALA A 78 2.48 13.08 -20.90
CA ALA A 78 2.16 14.49 -20.72
C ALA A 78 2.70 15.07 -19.40
N LEU A 79 2.84 14.22 -18.37
CA LEU A 79 3.43 14.60 -17.09
C LEU A 79 4.97 14.60 -17.11
N LYS A 80 5.62 14.23 -18.22
CA LYS A 80 7.06 14.15 -18.40
C LYS A 80 7.76 13.40 -17.24
N PRO A 81 7.36 12.17 -16.91
CA PRO A 81 7.96 11.40 -15.84
C PRO A 81 9.37 10.94 -16.22
N THR A 82 10.23 10.76 -15.22
CA THR A 82 11.48 10.02 -15.34
C THR A 82 11.31 8.57 -14.84
N LEU A 83 10.35 8.37 -13.93
CA LEU A 83 10.03 7.08 -13.33
C LEU A 83 8.52 6.85 -13.24
N LEU A 84 8.07 5.69 -13.67
CA LEU A 84 6.78 5.12 -13.31
C LEU A 84 7.01 3.97 -12.34
N VAL A 85 6.38 4.02 -11.16
CA VAL A 85 6.46 2.94 -10.18
C VAL A 85 5.08 2.51 -9.73
N GLY A 86 4.87 1.20 -9.53
CA GLY A 86 3.61 0.65 -9.04
C GLY A 86 3.74 -0.82 -8.68
N GLY A 87 2.62 -1.46 -8.33
CA GLY A 87 2.56 -2.88 -8.03
C GLY A 87 2.72 -3.77 -9.27
N GLU A 88 2.85 -5.08 -9.04
CA GLU A 88 3.06 -6.06 -10.13
C GLU A 88 1.92 -6.13 -11.15
N HIS A 89 0.70 -5.71 -10.75
CA HIS A 89 -0.48 -5.69 -11.62
C HIS A 89 -0.63 -4.41 -12.46
N MET A 90 0.38 -3.54 -12.42
CA MET A 90 0.41 -2.32 -13.22
C MET A 90 0.43 -2.64 -14.71
N GLY A 91 -0.38 -1.96 -15.48
CA GLY A 91 -0.51 -2.21 -16.92
C GLY A 91 -1.46 -1.26 -17.66
N PRO A 92 -1.74 -1.52 -18.92
CA PRO A 92 -1.42 -2.73 -19.69
C PRO A 92 0.07 -2.83 -20.10
N PRO A 93 0.59 -4.03 -20.42
CA PRO A 93 1.99 -4.22 -20.81
C PRO A 93 2.44 -3.31 -21.97
N ALA A 94 1.57 -3.09 -22.94
CA ALA A 94 1.88 -2.21 -24.08
C ALA A 94 2.17 -0.75 -23.64
N THR A 95 1.43 -0.24 -22.66
CA THR A 95 1.69 1.10 -22.10
C THR A 95 3.05 1.15 -21.42
N LEU A 96 3.42 0.12 -20.63
CA LEU A 96 4.71 0.06 -19.95
C LEU A 96 5.86 0.05 -20.95
N SER A 97 5.78 -0.82 -21.98
CA SER A 97 6.80 -0.87 -23.04
C SER A 97 6.91 0.45 -23.82
N SER A 98 5.80 1.15 -24.06
CA SER A 98 5.82 2.46 -24.72
C SER A 98 6.52 3.52 -23.87
N LEU A 99 6.34 3.50 -22.55
CA LEU A 99 7.04 4.40 -21.62
C LEU A 99 8.54 4.12 -21.59
N GLU A 100 8.94 2.83 -21.52
CA GLU A 100 10.35 2.43 -21.56
C GLU A 100 11.01 2.86 -22.88
N ALA A 101 10.32 2.69 -24.02
CA ALA A 101 10.79 3.17 -25.32
C ALA A 101 10.94 4.71 -25.38
N ALA A 102 10.14 5.44 -24.60
CA ALA A 102 10.24 6.88 -24.44
C ALA A 102 11.30 7.32 -23.40
N GLY A 103 12.07 6.38 -22.84
CA GLY A 103 13.13 6.65 -21.86
C GLY A 103 12.65 6.81 -20.43
N VAL A 104 11.39 6.48 -20.12
CA VAL A 104 10.86 6.46 -18.74
C VAL A 104 11.24 5.13 -18.08
N LYS A 105 11.88 5.19 -16.93
CA LYS A 105 12.15 4.00 -16.11
C LYS A 105 10.84 3.45 -15.57
N VAL A 106 10.64 2.13 -15.65
CA VAL A 106 9.46 1.46 -15.11
C VAL A 106 9.90 0.50 -14.00
N LEU A 107 9.37 0.70 -12.79
CA LEU A 107 9.62 -0.17 -11.65
C LEU A 107 8.32 -0.85 -11.20
N ARG A 108 8.33 -2.18 -11.19
CA ARG A 108 7.23 -2.99 -10.67
C ARG A 108 7.65 -3.62 -9.35
N VAL A 109 7.00 -3.20 -8.26
CA VAL A 109 7.24 -3.76 -6.93
C VAL A 109 6.41 -5.04 -6.78
N PRO A 110 7.02 -6.19 -6.47
CA PRO A 110 6.28 -7.44 -6.27
C PRO A 110 5.27 -7.33 -5.13
N GLN A 111 4.14 -8.00 -5.27
CA GLN A 111 3.15 -8.05 -4.19
C GLN A 111 3.71 -8.86 -3.01
N ALA A 112 3.79 -8.21 -1.85
CA ALA A 112 4.24 -8.86 -0.63
C ALA A 112 3.23 -9.91 -0.16
N GLN A 113 3.72 -11.09 0.23
CA GLN A 113 2.91 -12.17 0.81
C GLN A 113 3.01 -12.22 2.34
N ASP A 114 4.07 -11.63 2.89
CA ASP A 114 4.36 -11.54 4.33
C ASP A 114 5.18 -10.29 4.66
N GLY A 115 5.49 -10.10 5.94
CA GLY A 115 6.26 -8.94 6.40
C GLY A 115 7.68 -8.87 5.81
N ALA A 116 8.32 -10.02 5.55
CA ALA A 116 9.65 -10.05 4.94
C ALA A 116 9.61 -9.59 3.49
N GLY A 117 8.60 -10.06 2.72
CA GLY A 117 8.32 -9.61 1.36
C GLY A 117 8.02 -8.11 1.29
N LEU A 118 7.24 -7.58 2.26
CA LEU A 118 6.97 -6.14 2.34
C LEU A 118 8.26 -5.32 2.54
N LEU A 119 9.12 -5.73 3.48
CA LEU A 119 10.40 -5.07 3.71
C LEU A 119 11.33 -5.16 2.49
N SER A 120 11.31 -6.30 1.78
CA SER A 120 12.08 -6.48 0.54
C SER A 120 11.60 -5.53 -0.56
N GLY A 121 10.28 -5.40 -0.75
CA GLY A 121 9.70 -4.45 -1.71
C GLY A 121 10.05 -2.99 -1.40
N ILE A 122 10.03 -2.60 -0.11
CA ILE A 122 10.46 -1.26 0.31
C ILE A 122 11.94 -1.03 0.01
N ARG A 123 12.83 -2.01 0.25
CA ARG A 123 14.25 -1.90 -0.10
C ARG A 123 14.46 -1.73 -1.61
N GLN A 124 13.79 -2.58 -2.41
CA GLN A 124 13.87 -2.48 -3.86
C GLN A 124 13.42 -1.11 -4.39
N LEU A 125 12.34 -0.56 -3.84
CA LEU A 125 11.89 0.78 -4.19
C LEU A 125 12.93 1.83 -3.79
N ALA A 126 13.43 1.76 -2.57
CA ALA A 126 14.40 2.72 -2.03
C ALA A 126 15.74 2.71 -2.79
N GLU A 127 16.22 1.56 -3.24
CA GLU A 127 17.43 1.44 -4.07
C GLU A 127 17.32 2.22 -5.39
N VAL A 128 16.10 2.46 -5.86
CA VAL A 128 15.85 3.18 -7.11
C VAL A 128 15.69 4.68 -6.89
N VAL A 129 15.03 5.08 -5.78
CA VAL A 129 14.54 6.47 -5.60
C VAL A 129 15.12 7.20 -4.40
N ALA A 130 15.88 6.54 -3.53
CA ALA A 130 16.32 7.11 -2.26
C ALA A 130 17.76 6.70 -1.92
N THR A 131 18.32 7.33 -0.89
CA THR A 131 19.55 6.87 -0.28
C THR A 131 19.28 5.81 0.79
N GLN A 132 20.31 5.03 1.14
CA GLN A 132 20.19 4.06 2.25
C GLN A 132 19.86 4.76 3.58
N GLU A 133 20.35 5.97 3.79
CA GLU A 133 20.05 6.76 5.00
C GLU A 133 18.58 7.15 5.08
N GLN A 134 17.94 7.50 3.96
CA GLN A 134 16.51 7.79 3.89
C GLN A 134 15.66 6.51 4.08
N ALA A 135 16.10 5.40 3.54
CA ALA A 135 15.38 4.13 3.60
C ALA A 135 15.42 3.48 5.00
N LYS A 136 16.54 3.62 5.71
CA LYS A 136 16.77 2.96 7.01
C LYS A 136 15.66 3.25 8.05
N PRO A 137 15.30 4.51 8.35
CA PRO A 137 14.25 4.80 9.33
C PRO A 137 12.88 4.25 8.92
N VAL A 138 12.55 4.25 7.62
CA VAL A 138 11.29 3.70 7.12
C VAL A 138 11.25 2.18 7.33
N LEU A 139 12.33 1.48 6.99
CA LEU A 139 12.43 0.03 7.18
C LEU A 139 12.38 -0.35 8.66
N GLU A 140 13.08 0.38 9.53
CA GLU A 140 13.04 0.15 10.97
C GLU A 140 11.64 0.37 11.56
N GLN A 141 10.95 1.43 11.14
CA GLN A 141 9.59 1.70 11.57
C GLN A 141 8.61 0.59 11.15
N VAL A 142 8.68 0.14 9.90
CA VAL A 142 7.83 -0.96 9.41
C VAL A 142 8.14 -2.26 10.15
N GLN A 143 9.43 -2.57 10.36
CA GLN A 143 9.85 -3.74 11.14
C GLN A 143 9.33 -3.70 12.58
N GLN A 144 9.38 -2.55 13.24
CA GLN A 144 8.83 -2.37 14.60
C GLN A 144 7.31 -2.59 14.63
N LYS A 145 6.58 -2.06 13.65
CA LYS A 145 5.13 -2.27 13.51
C LYS A 145 4.79 -3.75 13.34
N LEU A 146 5.50 -4.46 12.45
CA LEU A 146 5.35 -5.91 12.24
C LEU A 146 5.64 -6.71 13.51
N THR A 147 6.69 -6.34 14.25
CA THR A 147 7.03 -6.98 15.53
C THR A 147 5.94 -6.74 16.59
N THR A 148 5.35 -5.54 16.62
CA THR A 148 4.25 -5.21 17.52
C THR A 148 3.00 -6.05 17.19
N LEU A 149 2.66 -6.18 15.90
CA LEU A 149 1.57 -7.03 15.43
C LEU A 149 1.75 -8.49 15.87
N GLN A 150 2.96 -9.03 15.75
CA GLN A 150 3.26 -10.40 16.18
C GLN A 150 3.11 -10.59 17.71
N LYS A 151 3.57 -9.62 18.50
CA LYS A 151 3.44 -9.66 19.97
C LYS A 151 2.00 -9.56 20.47
N GLN A 152 1.14 -8.88 19.70
CA GLN A 152 -0.25 -8.62 20.02
C GLN A 152 -1.19 -9.48 19.17
N ALA A 153 -0.69 -10.55 18.57
CA ALA A 153 -1.47 -11.44 17.73
C ALA A 153 -2.74 -11.93 18.43
N LEU A 154 -3.78 -12.11 17.66
CA LEU A 154 -5.02 -12.72 18.15
C LEU A 154 -4.74 -14.14 18.73
N PRO A 155 -5.57 -14.65 19.64
CA PRO A 155 -5.38 -15.99 20.19
C PRO A 155 -5.17 -17.03 19.09
N GLN A 156 -4.27 -18.00 19.35
CA GLN A 156 -4.03 -19.10 18.41
C GLN A 156 -5.36 -19.75 18.02
N ASN A 157 -5.48 -20.11 16.73
CA ASN A 157 -6.68 -20.71 16.14
C ASN A 157 -7.88 -19.76 16.02
N SER A 158 -7.73 -18.44 16.22
CA SER A 158 -8.78 -17.49 15.88
C SER A 158 -9.12 -17.61 14.40
N ARG A 159 -10.40 -17.84 14.10
CA ARG A 159 -10.93 -17.99 12.75
C ARG A 159 -11.55 -16.67 12.30
N ALA A 160 -11.03 -16.09 11.24
CA ALA A 160 -11.48 -14.79 10.76
C ALA A 160 -12.04 -14.85 9.34
N LEU A 161 -13.02 -14.02 9.08
CA LEU A 161 -13.60 -13.78 7.77
C LEU A 161 -13.42 -12.31 7.43
N PHE A 162 -12.98 -12.01 6.21
CA PHE A 162 -13.01 -10.67 5.69
C PHE A 162 -14.13 -10.53 4.65
N LEU A 163 -14.97 -9.55 4.83
CA LEU A 163 -16.09 -9.24 3.95
C LEU A 163 -15.93 -7.86 3.32
N LEU A 164 -16.13 -7.79 2.02
CA LEU A 164 -16.33 -6.56 1.28
C LEU A 164 -17.82 -6.40 1.00
N SER A 165 -18.42 -5.38 1.58
CA SER A 165 -19.81 -5.00 1.30
C SER A 165 -19.82 -3.96 0.17
N ALA A 166 -20.34 -4.34 -0.98
CA ALA A 166 -20.37 -3.51 -2.17
C ALA A 166 -21.81 -2.99 -2.47
N GLY A 167 -22.56 -2.68 -1.43
CA GLY A 167 -23.93 -2.20 -1.54
C GLY A 167 -24.82 -3.19 -2.28
N SER A 168 -25.52 -2.75 -3.33
CA SER A 168 -26.42 -3.59 -4.14
C SER A 168 -25.74 -4.77 -4.86
N ARG A 169 -24.40 -4.81 -4.93
CA ARG A 169 -23.63 -5.92 -5.52
C ARG A 169 -23.44 -7.09 -4.54
N GLY A 170 -23.96 -6.98 -3.31
CA GLY A 170 -23.89 -8.00 -2.28
C GLY A 170 -22.53 -8.11 -1.58
N LEU A 171 -22.36 -9.22 -0.87
CA LEU A 171 -21.14 -9.52 -0.10
C LEU A 171 -20.13 -10.30 -0.93
N ARG A 172 -18.86 -9.99 -0.74
CA ARG A 172 -17.75 -10.77 -1.26
C ARG A 172 -16.80 -11.12 -0.13
N ALA A 173 -16.40 -12.37 -0.02
CA ALA A 173 -15.42 -12.79 0.97
C ALA A 173 -14.01 -12.81 0.35
N ALA A 174 -13.04 -12.43 1.14
CA ALA A 174 -11.63 -12.47 0.77
C ALA A 174 -11.09 -13.89 0.91
N GLY A 175 -10.72 -14.51 -0.21
CA GLY A 175 -9.94 -15.73 -0.21
C GLY A 175 -8.43 -15.45 -0.08
N VAL A 176 -7.61 -16.49 -0.20
CA VAL A 176 -6.15 -16.38 -0.12
C VAL A 176 -5.58 -15.42 -1.18
N SER A 177 -4.41 -14.86 -0.93
CA SER A 177 -3.72 -13.90 -1.81
C SER A 177 -4.47 -12.59 -2.06
N THR A 178 -5.33 -12.18 -1.13
CA THR A 178 -6.03 -10.88 -1.15
C THR A 178 -5.55 -9.96 -0.03
N GLY A 179 -5.85 -8.66 -0.13
CA GLY A 179 -5.57 -7.72 0.96
C GLY A 179 -6.30 -8.08 2.26
N GLY A 180 -7.53 -8.61 2.18
CA GLY A 180 -8.26 -9.11 3.35
C GLY A 180 -7.59 -10.33 3.99
N ASP A 181 -7.06 -11.26 3.20
CA ASP A 181 -6.27 -12.39 3.69
C ASP A 181 -4.96 -11.93 4.35
N ALA A 182 -4.29 -10.99 3.73
CA ALA A 182 -3.07 -10.40 4.30
C ALA A 182 -3.33 -9.74 5.67
N LEU A 183 -4.44 -8.99 5.79
CA LEU A 183 -4.86 -8.41 7.06
C LEU A 183 -5.12 -9.48 8.12
N ILE A 184 -5.90 -10.52 7.80
CA ILE A 184 -6.20 -11.64 8.70
C ILE A 184 -4.91 -12.28 9.22
N ARG A 185 -3.96 -12.57 8.32
CA ARG A 185 -2.67 -13.17 8.68
C ARG A 185 -1.79 -12.24 9.53
N LEU A 186 -1.76 -10.94 9.21
CA LEU A 186 -1.06 -9.95 10.06
C LEU A 186 -1.63 -9.89 11.47
N MET A 187 -2.94 -10.11 11.62
CA MET A 187 -3.62 -10.17 12.93
C MET A 187 -3.34 -11.48 13.69
N GLY A 188 -2.65 -12.45 13.10
CA GLY A 188 -2.39 -13.76 13.69
C GLY A 188 -3.56 -14.73 13.64
N ALA A 189 -4.58 -14.45 12.83
CA ALA A 189 -5.76 -15.30 12.65
C ALA A 189 -5.64 -16.16 11.38
N SER A 190 -6.50 -17.19 11.29
CA SER A 190 -6.66 -18.02 10.10
C SER A 190 -7.86 -17.57 9.30
N ASN A 191 -7.67 -17.36 7.99
CA ASN A 191 -8.76 -17.07 7.08
C ASN A 191 -9.64 -18.31 6.91
N VAL A 192 -10.96 -18.17 7.12
CA VAL A 192 -11.91 -19.28 6.93
C VAL A 192 -12.16 -19.62 5.46
N MET A 193 -11.74 -18.73 4.54
CA MET A 193 -11.84 -18.95 3.08
C MET A 193 -10.53 -19.48 2.54
N THR A 194 -10.59 -20.56 1.74
CA THR A 194 -9.41 -21.25 1.19
C THR A 194 -9.25 -21.11 -0.31
N TYR A 195 -10.24 -20.52 -1.00
CA TYR A 195 -10.16 -20.22 -2.43
C TYR A 195 -9.32 -18.95 -2.70
N ASN A 196 -8.89 -18.76 -3.94
CA ASN A 196 -8.19 -17.55 -4.37
C ASN A 196 -9.17 -16.40 -4.66
N SER A 197 -8.70 -15.17 -4.51
CA SER A 197 -9.40 -13.92 -4.85
C SER A 197 -10.65 -13.63 -4.02
N TYR A 198 -11.30 -12.50 -4.32
CA TYR A 198 -12.60 -12.14 -3.72
C TYR A 198 -13.73 -12.84 -4.48
N GLN A 199 -14.56 -13.60 -3.77
CA GLN A 199 -15.72 -14.28 -4.38
C GLN A 199 -17.02 -13.89 -3.70
N PRO A 200 -18.16 -13.88 -4.43
CA PRO A 200 -19.47 -13.68 -3.84
C PRO A 200 -19.75 -14.71 -2.75
N ILE A 201 -20.41 -14.27 -1.67
CA ILE A 201 -20.79 -15.15 -0.56
C ILE A 201 -22.20 -14.82 -0.08
N SER A 202 -23.00 -15.86 0.28
CA SER A 202 -24.31 -15.67 0.86
C SER A 202 -24.26 -15.61 2.40
N ALA A 203 -25.33 -15.11 3.02
CA ALA A 203 -25.44 -15.08 4.48
C ALA A 203 -25.41 -16.51 5.07
N GLU A 204 -26.03 -17.48 4.41
CA GLU A 204 -26.03 -18.89 4.83
C GLU A 204 -24.61 -19.49 4.80
N ALA A 205 -23.83 -19.17 3.77
CA ALA A 205 -22.45 -19.62 3.68
C ALA A 205 -21.59 -18.98 4.79
N ILE A 206 -21.80 -17.69 5.12
CA ILE A 206 -21.15 -17.03 6.24
C ILE A 206 -21.52 -17.72 7.56
N MET A 207 -22.82 -18.01 7.78
CA MET A 207 -23.29 -18.73 8.97
C MET A 207 -22.62 -20.10 9.09
N ALA A 208 -22.48 -20.85 8.00
CA ALA A 208 -21.85 -22.17 7.98
C ALA A 208 -20.36 -22.12 8.37
N THR A 209 -19.65 -21.04 8.05
CA THR A 209 -18.23 -20.88 8.45
C THR A 209 -18.04 -20.55 9.92
N ASN A 210 -19.04 -19.92 10.55
CA ASN A 210 -19.06 -19.51 11.96
C ASN A 210 -17.70 -18.91 12.41
N PRO A 211 -17.29 -17.76 11.89
CA PRO A 211 -16.01 -17.14 12.23
C PRO A 211 -16.04 -16.54 13.63
N ASP A 212 -14.90 -16.51 14.31
CA ASP A 212 -14.75 -15.83 15.60
C ASP A 212 -14.72 -14.30 15.45
N ILE A 213 -14.22 -13.81 14.28
CA ILE A 213 -14.09 -12.38 13.97
C ILE A 213 -14.48 -12.15 12.51
N ILE A 214 -15.20 -11.06 12.24
CA ILE A 214 -15.48 -10.58 10.90
C ILE A 214 -14.85 -9.20 10.73
N PHE A 215 -13.99 -9.06 9.74
CA PHE A 215 -13.48 -7.78 9.26
C PHE A 215 -14.39 -7.31 8.11
N LEU A 216 -15.09 -6.20 8.31
CA LEU A 216 -16.07 -5.67 7.37
C LEU A 216 -15.52 -4.41 6.71
N ALA A 217 -15.21 -4.47 5.43
CA ALA A 217 -14.94 -3.31 4.61
C ALA A 217 -16.21 -2.93 3.84
N ALA A 218 -16.69 -1.72 4.05
CA ALA A 218 -17.87 -1.20 3.37
C ALA A 218 -17.53 0.03 2.53
N ASP A 219 -18.18 0.13 1.40
CA ASP A 219 -17.97 1.19 0.43
C ASP A 219 -18.72 2.46 0.86
N GLY A 220 -18.00 3.40 1.51
CA GLY A 220 -18.47 4.76 1.76
C GLY A 220 -19.64 4.95 2.75
N SER A 221 -20.09 3.90 3.45
CA SER A 221 -21.14 4.02 4.46
C SER A 221 -20.58 4.57 5.77
N LYS A 222 -21.24 5.60 6.32
CA LYS A 222 -20.92 6.13 7.66
C LYS A 222 -21.36 5.22 8.80
N ASN A 223 -22.23 4.22 8.51
CA ASN A 223 -22.81 3.31 9.48
C ASN A 223 -22.72 1.86 8.95
N ALA A 224 -21.57 1.48 8.39
CA ALA A 224 -21.36 0.21 7.69
C ALA A 224 -21.84 -1.03 8.48
N MET A 225 -21.57 -1.05 9.79
CA MET A 225 -22.01 -2.13 10.68
C MET A 225 -23.52 -2.20 10.78
N ALA A 226 -24.20 -1.07 11.03
CA ALA A 226 -25.65 -1.02 11.17
C ALA A 226 -26.36 -1.41 9.85
N ASP A 227 -25.84 -0.91 8.74
CA ASP A 227 -26.34 -1.25 7.40
C ASP A 227 -26.15 -2.73 7.10
N PHE A 228 -24.99 -3.29 7.42
CA PHE A 228 -24.70 -4.71 7.26
C PHE A 228 -25.67 -5.61 8.05
N LEU A 229 -25.89 -5.33 9.34
CA LEU A 229 -26.82 -6.12 10.16
C LEU A 229 -28.29 -5.91 9.80
N ARG A 230 -28.66 -4.73 9.29
CA ARG A 230 -30.02 -4.49 8.75
C ARG A 230 -30.26 -5.29 7.48
N ASP A 231 -29.28 -5.33 6.57
CA ASP A 231 -29.40 -6.00 5.28
C ASP A 231 -29.25 -7.52 5.39
N TYR A 232 -28.54 -7.98 6.43
CA TYR A 232 -28.31 -9.41 6.71
C TYR A 232 -28.64 -9.78 8.18
N PRO A 233 -29.90 -9.67 8.60
CA PRO A 233 -30.31 -9.81 10.02
C PRO A 233 -29.98 -11.16 10.63
N THR A 234 -29.93 -12.24 9.84
CA THR A 234 -29.55 -13.57 10.31
C THR A 234 -28.11 -13.62 10.84
N LEU A 235 -27.22 -12.77 10.35
CA LEU A 235 -25.83 -12.72 10.80
C LEU A 235 -25.66 -12.14 12.22
N SER A 236 -26.71 -11.51 12.78
CA SER A 236 -26.72 -11.06 14.18
C SER A 236 -26.63 -12.22 15.19
N THR A 237 -26.98 -13.44 14.79
CA THR A 237 -26.89 -14.64 15.62
C THR A 237 -25.51 -15.27 15.67
N LEU A 238 -24.58 -14.82 14.79
CA LEU A 238 -23.21 -15.30 14.83
C LEU A 238 -22.51 -14.93 16.14
N LYS A 239 -21.62 -15.81 16.61
CA LYS A 239 -20.76 -15.54 17.77
C LYS A 239 -20.00 -14.22 17.60
N ALA A 240 -19.46 -13.95 16.40
CA ALA A 240 -18.77 -12.70 16.10
C ALA A 240 -19.66 -11.46 16.31
N ALA A 241 -20.93 -11.51 15.98
CA ALA A 241 -21.89 -10.43 16.23
C ALA A 241 -22.20 -10.27 17.72
N GLN A 242 -22.54 -11.38 18.40
CA GLN A 242 -22.89 -11.41 19.83
C GLN A 242 -21.74 -10.94 20.74
N THR A 243 -20.49 -11.22 20.34
CA THR A 243 -19.28 -10.81 21.08
C THR A 243 -18.67 -9.48 20.56
N GLN A 244 -19.41 -8.73 19.73
CA GLN A 244 -18.98 -7.44 19.15
C GLN A 244 -17.66 -7.51 18.38
N LYS A 245 -17.39 -8.66 17.73
CA LYS A 245 -16.18 -8.90 16.91
C LYS A 245 -16.45 -8.83 15.41
N ILE A 246 -17.48 -8.08 15.00
CA ILE A 246 -17.58 -7.60 13.64
C ILE A 246 -16.94 -6.21 13.64
N VAL A 247 -15.84 -6.03 12.93
CA VAL A 247 -15.00 -4.82 13.03
C VAL A 247 -14.89 -4.16 11.67
N GLU A 248 -15.18 -2.86 11.64
CA GLU A 248 -15.09 -2.09 10.40
C GLU A 248 -13.63 -1.81 10.02
N VAL A 249 -13.31 -2.05 8.74
CA VAL A 249 -12.01 -1.89 8.13
C VAL A 249 -12.08 -0.79 7.08
N ARG A 250 -11.05 0.04 7.04
CA ARG A 250 -10.89 1.05 6.01
C ARG A 250 -10.45 0.39 4.71
N SER A 251 -11.39 0.25 3.76
CA SER A 251 -11.19 -0.51 2.51
C SER A 251 -10.02 0.01 1.67
N GLU A 252 -9.79 1.33 1.66
CA GLU A 252 -8.70 1.97 0.94
C GLU A 252 -7.31 1.51 1.37
N THR A 253 -7.16 1.03 2.61
CA THR A 253 -5.88 0.53 3.13
C THR A 253 -5.48 -0.84 2.61
N LEU A 254 -6.40 -1.55 1.94
CA LEU A 254 -6.24 -2.94 1.49
C LEU A 254 -6.14 -3.10 -0.03
N VAL A 255 -6.33 -2.02 -0.78
CA VAL A 255 -6.36 -2.07 -2.26
C VAL A 255 -5.04 -2.58 -2.84
N ALA A 256 -3.93 -2.23 -2.22
CA ALA A 256 -2.58 -2.66 -2.63
C ALA A 256 -2.15 -4.04 -2.06
N GLY A 257 -3.08 -4.82 -1.50
CA GLY A 257 -2.73 -6.06 -0.81
C GLY A 257 -1.97 -5.81 0.50
N LEU A 258 -0.91 -6.58 0.78
CA LEU A 258 -0.03 -6.32 1.91
C LEU A 258 0.89 -5.13 1.64
N SER A 259 0.66 -4.05 2.34
CA SER A 259 1.40 -2.78 2.20
C SER A 259 1.61 -2.13 3.58
N VAL A 260 2.32 -1.03 3.64
CA VAL A 260 2.45 -0.24 4.88
C VAL A 260 1.09 0.24 5.39
N LEU A 261 0.13 0.51 4.50
CA LEU A 261 -1.24 0.89 4.86
C LEU A 261 -1.98 -0.26 5.54
N THR A 262 -1.80 -1.50 5.05
CA THR A 262 -2.38 -2.71 5.65
C THR A 262 -1.81 -2.97 7.04
N VAL A 263 -0.50 -2.74 7.23
CA VAL A 263 0.17 -2.85 8.54
C VAL A 263 -0.40 -1.83 9.53
N ASP A 264 -0.60 -0.59 9.11
CA ASP A 264 -1.16 0.46 9.96
C ASP A 264 -2.62 0.18 10.34
N GLU A 265 -3.39 -0.35 9.40
CA GLU A 265 -4.77 -0.76 9.66
C GLU A 265 -4.85 -1.94 10.63
N ALA A 266 -3.96 -2.94 10.48
CA ALA A 266 -3.88 -4.07 11.39
C ALA A 266 -3.58 -3.62 12.83
N LEU A 267 -2.65 -2.68 13.03
CA LEU A 267 -2.35 -2.11 14.35
C LEU A 267 -3.55 -1.38 14.96
N ARG A 268 -4.25 -0.59 14.14
CA ARG A 268 -5.49 0.10 14.58
C ARG A 268 -6.54 -0.91 15.06
N LEU A 269 -6.74 -1.97 14.29
CA LEU A 269 -7.72 -3.00 14.61
C LEU A 269 -7.34 -3.83 15.85
N GLN A 270 -6.07 -4.15 16.03
CA GLN A 270 -5.59 -4.82 17.25
C GLN A 270 -5.87 -3.97 18.49
N THR A 271 -5.53 -2.68 18.44
CA THR A 271 -5.80 -1.74 19.51
C THR A 271 -7.30 -1.67 19.83
N PHE A 272 -8.15 -1.60 18.81
CA PHE A 272 -9.60 -1.59 18.97
C PHE A 272 -10.11 -2.87 19.67
N LEU A 273 -9.69 -4.05 19.20
CA LEU A 273 -10.11 -5.34 19.77
C LEU A 273 -9.64 -5.53 21.21
N GLN A 274 -8.43 -5.05 21.56
CA GLN A 274 -7.95 -5.08 22.94
C GLN A 274 -8.79 -4.19 23.87
N GLN A 275 -9.16 -2.99 23.42
CA GLN A 275 -10.03 -2.09 24.19
C GLN A 275 -11.42 -2.68 24.45
N GLN A 276 -11.96 -3.43 23.48
CA GLN A 276 -13.22 -4.14 23.65
C GLN A 276 -13.12 -5.29 24.65
N ALA A 277 -12.00 -6.04 24.64
CA ALA A 277 -11.78 -7.14 25.57
C ALA A 277 -11.64 -6.69 27.04
N VAL A 278 -11.25 -5.45 27.31
CA VAL A 278 -11.14 -4.88 28.66
C VAL A 278 -12.50 -4.39 29.18
N LYS A 279 -13.46 -4.10 28.30
CA LYS A 279 -14.80 -3.60 28.66
C LYS A 279 -15.83 -4.69 28.94
N ASN A 280 -15.56 -5.89 28.51
CA ASN A 280 -16.38 -7.10 28.69
C ASN A 280 -15.79 -8.01 29.79
#